data_361e868892100895b759dee1ff0e18db
#
_entry.id   361e868892100895b759dee1ff0e18db
#
_cell.length_a   1.000
_cell.length_b   1.000
_cell.length_c   1.000
_cell.angle_alpha   90.00
_cell.angle_beta   90.00
_cell.angle_gamma   90.00
#
_symmetry.space_group_name_H-M   'P 1'
#
loop_
_entity.id
_entity.type
_entity.pdbx_description
1 polymer ?
#
loop_
_entity_poly.entity_id
_entity_poly.type
_entity_poly.pdbx_seq_one_letter_code
_entity_poly.pdbx_strand_id
1 'polypeptide(L)'
;MKTKRQKPKMKTNSHAIVMTACGLLDSPAITAVEIKHIYKAVMPPPPPMSFNNLKMNIEKLKLDSTILNQITPKIDWHGKPYHVSNNPYTKFLHLKEANVSRVLRLTPLQYLAAKYTLISSARRYAQKFLPFRKSDAQKLLRMDVNKASKLWEFFKQANWI
;
A
#
# COMPACT_ATOMS: atom_id res chain seq x y z
N MET A 1 -46.11 -22.73 22.24
CA MET A 1 -45.03 -23.38 21.45
C MET A 1 -44.51 -22.42 20.42
N LYS A 2 -43.26 -21.92 20.59
CA LYS A 2 -42.62 -20.98 19.66
C LYS A 2 -41.60 -21.75 18.82
N THR A 3 -41.86 -21.98 17.57
CA THR A 3 -40.99 -22.62 16.60
C THR A 3 -39.91 -21.66 16.15
N LYS A 4 -38.65 -21.98 16.48
CA LYS A 4 -37.44 -21.25 15.99
C LYS A 4 -37.21 -21.61 14.52
N ARG A 5 -37.39 -20.64 13.61
CA ARG A 5 -36.97 -20.75 12.21
C ARG A 5 -35.42 -20.65 12.17
N GLN A 6 -34.77 -21.72 11.78
CA GLN A 6 -33.35 -21.72 11.40
C GLN A 6 -33.22 -21.10 9.99
N LYS A 7 -32.37 -20.10 9.88
CA LYS A 7 -31.97 -19.54 8.58
C LYS A 7 -30.90 -20.46 7.94
N PRO A 8 -31.01 -20.79 6.66
CA PRO A 8 -30.01 -21.58 5.96
C PRO A 8 -28.72 -20.75 5.81
N LYS A 9 -27.57 -21.32 6.19
CA LYS A 9 -26.25 -20.78 5.90
C LYS A 9 -25.97 -20.98 4.42
N MET A 10 -26.04 -19.92 3.62
CA MET A 10 -25.50 -19.91 2.27
C MET A 10 -23.98 -20.03 2.33
N LYS A 11 -23.45 -21.15 1.89
CA LYS A 11 -22.03 -21.30 1.56
C LYS A 11 -21.79 -20.54 0.25
N THR A 12 -21.25 -19.34 0.34
CA THR A 12 -20.75 -18.64 -0.83
C THR A 12 -19.43 -19.26 -1.26
N ASN A 13 -19.49 -20.13 -2.25
CA ASN A 13 -18.32 -20.50 -3.01
C ASN A 13 -17.84 -19.27 -3.78
N SER A 14 -16.83 -18.60 -3.24
CA SER A 14 -16.12 -17.54 -3.96
C SER A 14 -15.24 -18.20 -5.02
N HIS A 15 -15.81 -18.55 -6.14
CA HIS A 15 -15.04 -18.76 -7.36
C HIS A 15 -14.55 -17.39 -7.79
N ALA A 16 -13.24 -17.17 -7.66
CA ALA A 16 -12.58 -16.03 -8.23
C ALA A 16 -12.75 -16.09 -9.75
N ILE A 17 -13.64 -15.24 -10.27
CA ILE A 17 -13.74 -14.99 -11.70
C ILE A 17 -12.49 -14.22 -12.09
N VAL A 18 -11.52 -14.94 -12.66
CA VAL A 18 -10.41 -14.32 -13.38
C VAL A 18 -11.01 -13.82 -14.69
N MET A 19 -11.19 -12.51 -14.81
CA MET A 19 -11.56 -11.87 -16.07
C MET A 19 -10.40 -12.04 -17.04
N THR A 20 -10.53 -12.98 -17.96
CA THR A 20 -9.67 -13.13 -19.12
C THR A 20 -10.11 -12.08 -20.15
N ALA A 21 -9.42 -10.95 -20.20
CA ALA A 21 -9.46 -10.06 -21.34
C ALA A 21 -8.48 -10.61 -22.40
N CYS A 22 -8.99 -10.88 -23.59
CA CYS A 22 -8.30 -11.35 -24.81
C CYS A 22 -7.87 -12.81 -24.78
N GLY A 23 -8.59 -13.59 -25.59
CA GLY A 23 -8.20 -14.95 -25.95
C GLY A 23 -6.83 -14.98 -26.62
N LEU A 24 -5.96 -15.80 -26.05
CA LEU A 24 -4.94 -16.61 -26.71
C LEU A 24 -4.15 -17.32 -25.60
N LEU A 25 -4.04 -18.64 -25.81
CA LEU A 25 -3.16 -19.58 -25.12
C LEU A 25 -3.70 -20.19 -23.81
N ASP A 26 -3.87 -21.50 -23.88
CA ASP A 26 -3.96 -22.43 -22.76
C ASP A 26 -2.74 -22.28 -21.84
N SER A 27 -2.81 -21.32 -20.93
CA SER A 27 -1.87 -21.26 -19.81
C SER A 27 -2.41 -22.18 -18.72
N PRO A 28 -1.62 -23.12 -18.21
CA PRO A 28 -2.04 -23.99 -17.12
C PRO A 28 -2.52 -23.11 -15.96
N ALA A 29 -3.69 -23.40 -15.42
CA ALA A 29 -4.27 -22.67 -14.31
C ALA A 29 -3.26 -22.65 -13.15
N ILE A 30 -2.73 -21.47 -12.84
CA ILE A 30 -1.78 -21.27 -11.73
C ILE A 30 -2.49 -21.67 -10.44
N THR A 31 -1.96 -22.66 -9.74
CA THR A 31 -2.56 -23.17 -8.51
C THR A 31 -2.46 -22.13 -7.39
N ALA A 32 -3.37 -22.22 -6.40
CA ALA A 32 -3.33 -21.33 -5.23
C ALA A 32 -2.00 -21.45 -4.44
N VAL A 33 -1.31 -22.58 -4.56
CA VAL A 33 0.01 -22.81 -3.94
C VAL A 33 1.09 -22.06 -4.69
N GLU A 34 1.09 -22.09 -6.02
CA GLU A 34 2.01 -21.33 -6.85
C GLU A 34 1.84 -19.82 -6.67
N ILE A 35 0.60 -19.35 -6.60
CA ILE A 35 0.29 -17.94 -6.25
C ILE A 35 0.93 -17.56 -4.91
N LYS A 36 0.80 -18.40 -3.87
CA LYS A 36 1.42 -18.15 -2.56
C LYS A 36 2.95 -18.12 -2.64
N HIS A 37 3.56 -18.99 -3.43
CA HIS A 37 5.01 -18.99 -3.64
C HIS A 37 5.48 -17.73 -4.38
N ILE A 38 4.74 -17.29 -5.40
CA ILE A 38 5.02 -16.04 -6.12
C ILE A 38 4.91 -14.85 -5.17
N TYR A 39 3.87 -14.77 -4.35
CA TYR A 39 3.72 -13.73 -3.33
C TYR A 39 4.89 -13.71 -2.35
N LYS A 40 5.35 -14.87 -1.89
CA LYS A 40 6.49 -14.97 -0.96
C LYS A 40 7.81 -14.55 -1.62
N ALA A 41 8.00 -14.87 -2.90
CA ALA A 41 9.21 -14.52 -3.65
C ALA A 41 9.29 -13.03 -4.04
N VAL A 42 8.14 -12.36 -4.18
CA VAL A 42 8.09 -10.93 -4.53
C VAL A 42 8.48 -10.02 -3.36
N MET A 43 8.55 -10.53 -2.13
CA MET A 43 8.44 -9.74 -0.91
C MET A 43 9.50 -9.93 0.16
N PRO A 44 10.78 -9.65 -0.06
CA PRO A 44 11.58 -9.14 1.04
C PRO A 44 11.35 -7.62 1.18
N PRO A 45 11.12 -7.10 2.39
CA PRO A 45 11.15 -5.66 2.61
C PRO A 45 12.53 -5.14 2.18
N PRO A 46 12.60 -3.96 1.55
CA PRO A 46 13.88 -3.39 1.17
C PRO A 46 14.77 -3.23 2.42
N PRO A 47 16.08 -3.45 2.30
CA PRO A 47 17.02 -3.26 3.39
C PRO A 47 16.97 -1.80 3.88
N PRO A 48 17.34 -1.53 5.14
CA PRO A 48 17.46 -0.17 5.64
C PRO A 48 18.44 0.61 4.76
N MET A 49 18.01 1.78 4.27
CA MET A 49 18.80 2.63 3.37
C MET A 49 19.17 3.94 4.06
N SER A 50 20.34 4.47 3.69
CA SER A 50 20.69 5.84 4.06
C SER A 50 19.71 6.84 3.43
N PHE A 51 19.56 8.03 4.05
CA PHE A 51 18.65 9.05 3.53
C PHE A 51 18.95 9.43 2.07
N ASN A 52 20.24 9.58 1.72
CA ASN A 52 20.64 9.95 0.36
C ASN A 52 20.24 8.89 -0.67
N ASN A 53 20.44 7.62 -0.34
CA ASN A 53 20.00 6.52 -1.20
C ASN A 53 18.49 6.46 -1.32
N LEU A 54 17.79 6.68 -0.21
CA LEU A 54 16.33 6.72 -0.18
C LEU A 54 15.78 7.84 -1.06
N LYS A 55 16.34 9.05 -0.96
CA LYS A 55 15.97 10.20 -1.78
C LYS A 55 16.17 9.91 -3.27
N MET A 56 17.36 9.45 -3.66
CA MET A 56 17.64 9.08 -5.05
C MET A 56 16.68 8.00 -5.59
N ASN A 57 16.38 7.02 -4.77
CA ASN A 57 15.48 5.94 -5.17
C ASN A 57 14.02 6.40 -5.32
N ILE A 58 13.57 7.34 -4.48
CA ILE A 58 12.24 7.97 -4.63
C ILE A 58 12.20 8.82 -5.91
N GLU A 59 13.26 9.59 -6.21
CA GLU A 59 13.35 10.38 -7.45
C GLU A 59 13.28 9.48 -8.70
N LYS A 60 13.94 8.32 -8.67
CA LYS A 60 13.86 7.30 -9.76
C LYS A 60 12.44 6.74 -9.97
N LEU A 61 11.58 6.82 -8.98
CA LEU A 61 10.19 6.40 -9.14
C LEU A 61 9.38 7.34 -10.07
N LYS A 62 9.88 8.56 -10.34
CA LYS A 62 9.24 9.55 -11.21
C LYS A 62 7.74 9.71 -10.91
N LEU A 63 7.43 9.98 -9.64
CA LEU A 63 6.06 10.15 -9.19
C LEU A 63 5.52 11.51 -9.63
N ASP A 64 4.30 11.52 -10.15
CA ASP A 64 3.61 12.77 -10.43
C ASP A 64 3.11 13.40 -9.12
N SER A 65 3.81 14.45 -8.68
CA SER A 65 3.43 15.22 -7.49
C SER A 65 2.32 16.23 -7.74
N THR A 66 1.97 16.51 -8.99
CA THR A 66 0.91 17.49 -9.33
C THR A 66 -0.46 16.97 -8.88
N ILE A 67 -0.66 15.66 -8.86
CA ILE A 67 -1.86 15.00 -8.36
C ILE A 67 -2.14 15.40 -6.91
N LEU A 68 -1.10 15.60 -6.10
CA LEU A 68 -1.26 15.99 -4.70
C LEU A 68 -1.95 17.36 -4.56
N ASN A 69 -1.79 18.27 -5.52
CA ASN A 69 -2.47 19.56 -5.50
C ASN A 69 -3.99 19.42 -5.71
N GLN A 70 -4.39 18.41 -6.47
CA GLN A 70 -5.78 18.18 -6.86
C GLN A 70 -6.58 17.36 -5.83
N ILE A 71 -5.91 16.49 -5.06
CA ILE A 71 -6.56 15.65 -4.07
C ILE A 71 -6.62 16.31 -2.69
N THR A 72 -7.69 16.04 -1.94
CA THR A 72 -7.76 16.31 -0.51
C THR A 72 -7.65 14.99 0.24
N PRO A 73 -6.48 14.68 0.85
CA PRO A 73 -6.29 13.40 1.53
C PRO A 73 -7.31 13.24 2.65
N LYS A 74 -8.15 12.23 2.56
CA LYS A 74 -9.08 11.84 3.62
C LYS A 74 -8.40 10.79 4.50
N ILE A 75 -7.82 11.24 5.61
CA ILE A 75 -7.21 10.35 6.60
C ILE A 75 -7.95 10.54 7.91
N ASP A 76 -8.73 9.54 8.26
CA ASP A 76 -9.35 9.45 9.57
C ASP A 76 -8.35 8.81 10.54
N TRP A 77 -7.88 9.57 11.52
CA TRP A 77 -6.91 9.15 12.51
C TRP A 77 -7.23 9.74 13.88
N HIS A 78 -7.25 8.90 14.89
CA HIS A 78 -7.52 9.33 16.26
C HIS A 78 -6.24 9.81 16.94
N GLY A 79 -6.28 10.98 17.51
CA GLY A 79 -5.20 11.58 18.28
C GLY A 79 -4.67 12.88 17.70
N LYS A 80 -3.93 13.63 18.53
CA LYS A 80 -3.35 14.91 18.13
C LYS A 80 -2.22 14.67 17.12
N PRO A 81 -2.16 15.47 16.03
CA PRO A 81 -1.04 15.40 15.08
C PRO A 81 0.30 15.62 15.77
N TYR A 82 1.33 14.93 15.30
CA TYR A 82 2.69 15.12 15.82
C TYR A 82 3.30 16.42 15.28
N HIS A 83 3.80 17.27 16.19
CA HIS A 83 4.53 18.47 15.80
C HIS A 83 5.95 18.09 15.36
N VAL A 84 6.23 18.19 14.08
CA VAL A 84 7.57 18.04 13.50
C VAL A 84 8.17 19.43 13.30
N SER A 85 8.27 20.22 14.36
CA SER A 85 9.05 21.44 14.32
C SER A 85 10.53 21.07 14.22
N ASN A 86 11.23 21.56 13.22
CA ASN A 86 12.70 21.46 13.02
C ASN A 86 13.26 20.12 12.49
N ASN A 87 12.47 19.24 11.90
CA ASN A 87 13.06 18.08 11.23
C ASN A 87 13.57 18.48 9.83
N PRO A 88 14.89 18.35 9.55
CA PRO A 88 15.50 18.78 8.29
C PRO A 88 14.93 18.04 7.06
N TYR A 89 14.35 16.88 7.26
CA TYR A 89 13.78 16.06 6.18
C TYR A 89 12.37 16.48 5.76
N THR A 90 11.71 17.35 6.52
CA THR A 90 10.35 17.86 6.19
C THR A 90 10.35 18.61 4.86
N LYS A 91 11.44 19.31 4.52
CA LYS A 91 11.57 20.05 3.26
C LYS A 91 11.53 19.19 1.99
N PHE A 92 11.70 17.88 2.13
CA PHE A 92 11.64 16.93 1.02
C PHE A 92 10.25 16.33 0.81
N LEU A 93 9.28 16.71 1.64
CA LEU A 93 7.89 16.29 1.54
C LEU A 93 7.04 17.38 0.89
N HIS A 94 6.13 16.99 0.02
CA HIS A 94 5.07 17.88 -0.40
C HIS A 94 4.18 18.26 0.81
N LEU A 95 3.55 19.44 0.80
CA LEU A 95 2.72 19.92 1.91
C LEU A 95 1.66 18.90 2.36
N LYS A 96 1.00 18.25 1.41
CA LYS A 96 0.01 17.19 1.69
C LYS A 96 0.64 15.96 2.33
N GLU A 97 1.82 15.56 1.89
CA GLU A 97 2.57 14.45 2.48
C GLU A 97 3.04 14.76 3.90
N ALA A 98 3.54 15.98 4.12
CA ALA A 98 3.92 16.44 5.44
C ALA A 98 2.74 16.41 6.41
N ASN A 99 1.54 16.81 5.95
CA ASN A 99 0.33 16.74 6.76
C ASN A 99 -0.05 15.29 7.09
N VAL A 100 -0.02 14.39 6.10
CA VAL A 100 -0.29 12.95 6.30
C VAL A 100 0.70 12.34 7.29
N SER A 101 1.98 12.65 7.14
CA SER A 101 3.04 12.20 8.05
C SER A 101 2.77 12.65 9.50
N ARG A 102 2.38 13.92 9.69
CA ARG A 102 2.04 14.48 11.01
C ARG A 102 0.81 13.82 11.63
N VAL A 103 -0.26 13.66 10.85
CA VAL A 103 -1.51 13.02 11.30
C VAL A 103 -1.26 11.58 11.74
N LEU A 104 -0.50 10.82 10.97
CA LEU A 104 -0.15 9.43 11.28
C LEU A 104 0.97 9.31 12.32
N ARG A 105 1.49 10.43 12.85
CA ARG A 105 2.57 10.44 13.83
C ARG A 105 3.81 9.67 13.35
N LEU A 106 4.21 9.93 12.12
CA LEU A 106 5.43 9.41 11.51
C LEU A 106 6.46 10.53 11.40
N THR A 107 7.72 10.18 11.60
CA THR A 107 8.80 11.10 11.23
C THR A 107 8.88 11.21 9.70
N PRO A 108 9.36 12.32 9.13
CA PRO A 108 9.54 12.46 7.69
C PRO A 108 10.37 11.32 7.08
N LEU A 109 11.38 10.84 7.79
CA LEU A 109 12.23 9.73 7.33
C LEU A 109 11.44 8.41 7.31
N GLN A 110 10.64 8.13 8.35
CA GLN A 110 9.76 6.95 8.38
C GLN A 110 8.72 6.99 7.25
N TYR A 111 8.16 8.17 6.99
CA TYR A 111 7.22 8.37 5.89
C TYR A 111 7.88 8.10 4.53
N LEU A 112 9.06 8.67 4.26
CA LEU A 112 9.80 8.48 3.01
C LEU A 112 10.19 7.01 2.80
N ALA A 113 10.64 6.33 3.85
CA ALA A 113 10.94 4.90 3.80
C ALA A 113 9.69 4.06 3.46
N ALA A 114 8.56 4.36 4.10
CA ALA A 114 7.30 3.70 3.81
C ALA A 114 6.81 3.99 2.38
N LYS A 115 6.91 5.25 1.92
CA LYS A 115 6.59 5.67 0.56
C LYS A 115 7.37 4.83 -0.46
N TYR A 116 8.70 4.79 -0.34
CA TYR A 116 9.53 4.00 -1.23
C TYR A 116 9.15 2.51 -1.21
N THR A 117 9.01 1.93 -0.02
CA THR A 117 8.69 0.51 0.15
C THR A 117 7.37 0.15 -0.50
N LEU A 118 6.31 0.90 -0.24
CA LEU A 118 4.99 0.57 -0.77
C LEU A 118 4.92 0.75 -2.28
N ILE A 119 5.41 1.88 -2.81
CA ILE A 119 5.30 2.16 -4.24
C ILE A 119 6.20 1.24 -5.06
N SER A 120 7.44 1.00 -4.63
CA SER A 120 8.33 0.06 -5.33
C SER A 120 7.79 -1.36 -5.31
N SER A 121 7.15 -1.77 -4.20
CA SER A 121 6.51 -3.07 -4.10
C SER A 121 5.27 -3.15 -4.98
N ALA A 122 4.40 -2.15 -4.97
CA ALA A 122 3.22 -2.12 -5.84
C ALA A 122 3.61 -2.25 -7.32
N ARG A 123 4.68 -1.57 -7.75
CA ARG A 123 5.20 -1.70 -9.13
C ARG A 123 5.70 -3.11 -9.44
N ARG A 124 6.38 -3.76 -8.49
CA ARG A 124 6.80 -5.17 -8.65
C ARG A 124 5.62 -6.12 -8.74
N TYR A 125 4.55 -5.87 -7.98
CA TYR A 125 3.31 -6.64 -8.10
C TYR A 125 2.67 -6.44 -9.47
N ALA A 126 2.58 -5.20 -9.94
CA ALA A 126 2.03 -4.89 -11.25
C ALA A 126 2.81 -5.58 -12.39
N GLN A 127 4.15 -5.62 -12.31
CA GLN A 127 4.99 -6.36 -13.27
C GLN A 127 4.70 -7.87 -13.30
N LYS A 128 4.17 -8.42 -12.23
CA LYS A 128 3.77 -9.83 -12.11
C LYS A 128 2.27 -10.04 -12.32
N PHE A 129 1.54 -9.00 -12.77
CA PHE A 129 0.09 -9.00 -12.91
C PHE A 129 -0.66 -9.38 -11.62
N LEU A 130 -0.07 -9.08 -10.46
CA LEU A 130 -0.64 -9.34 -9.16
C LEU A 130 -1.22 -8.06 -8.54
N PRO A 131 -2.40 -8.12 -7.90
CA PRO A 131 -2.95 -6.97 -7.20
C PRO A 131 -2.17 -6.69 -5.91
N PHE A 132 -1.76 -5.44 -5.70
CA PHE A 132 -1.16 -4.99 -4.45
C PHE A 132 -2.24 -4.54 -3.48
N ARG A 133 -2.48 -5.35 -2.46
CA ARG A 133 -3.57 -5.16 -1.51
C ARG A 133 -3.11 -4.42 -0.25
N LYS A 134 -4.07 -3.86 0.49
CA LYS A 134 -3.82 -3.23 1.80
C LYS A 134 -3.14 -4.19 2.79
N SER A 135 -3.53 -5.47 2.80
CA SER A 135 -2.90 -6.51 3.62
C SER A 135 -1.43 -6.76 3.28
N ASP A 136 -1.03 -6.52 2.03
CA ASP A 136 0.37 -6.65 1.61
C ASP A 136 1.18 -5.47 2.15
N ALA A 137 0.63 -4.26 2.11
CA ALA A 137 1.23 -3.09 2.74
C ALA A 137 1.46 -3.27 4.24
N GLN A 138 0.49 -3.85 4.95
CA GLN A 138 0.59 -4.14 6.39
C GLN A 138 1.72 -5.12 6.72
N LYS A 139 1.96 -6.10 5.86
CA LYS A 139 3.04 -7.10 6.03
C LYS A 139 4.43 -6.53 5.72
N LEU A 140 4.50 -5.58 4.78
CA LEU A 140 5.75 -4.99 4.33
C LEU A 140 6.32 -3.97 5.29
N LEU A 141 5.45 -3.15 5.85
CA LEU A 141 5.88 -2.07 6.72
C LEU A 141 6.02 -2.57 8.17
N ARG A 142 7.19 -2.33 8.76
CA ARG A 142 7.46 -2.60 10.17
C ARG A 142 6.92 -1.47 11.04
N MET A 143 5.61 -1.24 10.96
CA MET A 143 4.90 -0.23 11.74
C MET A 143 3.50 -0.73 12.09
N ASP A 144 2.76 0.09 12.85
CA ASP A 144 1.36 -0.19 13.18
C ASP A 144 0.53 -0.45 11.92
N VAL A 145 -0.27 -1.52 11.92
CA VAL A 145 -1.06 -1.97 10.77
C VAL A 145 -2.08 -0.93 10.30
N ASN A 146 -2.60 -0.11 11.22
CA ASN A 146 -3.53 0.96 10.88
C ASN A 146 -2.81 2.09 10.15
N LYS A 147 -1.58 2.45 10.59
CA LYS A 147 -0.75 3.45 9.89
C LYS A 147 -0.40 2.96 8.48
N ALA A 148 0.01 1.70 8.33
CA ALA A 148 0.29 1.09 7.04
C ALA A 148 -0.93 1.11 6.11
N SER A 149 -2.12 0.82 6.64
CA SER A 149 -3.39 0.88 5.91
C SER A 149 -3.69 2.30 5.41
N LYS A 150 -3.52 3.30 6.27
CA LYS A 150 -3.79 4.70 5.93
C LYS A 150 -2.80 5.25 4.90
N LEU A 151 -1.53 4.84 4.97
CA LEU A 151 -0.54 5.17 3.93
C LEU A 151 -0.92 4.54 2.58
N TRP A 152 -1.32 3.27 2.58
CA TRP A 152 -1.78 2.60 1.36
C TRP A 152 -3.00 3.32 0.76
N GLU A 153 -4.00 3.69 1.58
CA GLU A 153 -5.17 4.45 1.14
C GLU A 153 -4.77 5.81 0.54
N PHE A 154 -3.84 6.51 1.16
CA PHE A 154 -3.34 7.78 0.67
C PHE A 154 -2.62 7.64 -0.68
N PHE A 155 -1.71 6.66 -0.81
CA PHE A 155 -0.98 6.45 -2.07
C PHE A 155 -1.91 5.96 -3.20
N LYS A 156 -2.98 5.26 -2.86
CA LYS A 156 -4.02 4.92 -3.82
C LYS A 156 -4.81 6.15 -4.27
N GLN A 157 -5.15 7.08 -3.36
CA GLN A 157 -5.78 8.36 -3.71
C GLN A 157 -4.86 9.21 -4.61
N ALA A 158 -3.56 9.15 -4.39
CA ALA A 158 -2.55 9.81 -5.21
C ALA A 158 -2.26 9.09 -6.54
N ASN A 159 -2.93 7.96 -6.80
CA ASN A 159 -2.72 7.12 -7.99
C ASN A 159 -1.26 6.67 -8.19
N TRP A 160 -0.55 6.44 -7.08
CA TRP A 160 0.84 5.95 -7.09
C TRP A 160 0.95 4.42 -6.95
N ILE A 161 -0.18 3.78 -6.53
CA ILE A 161 -0.32 2.33 -6.36
C ILE A 161 -1.68 1.85 -6.86
#